data_c059fb1f3a98faef8a843d1ae37c1697
#
_entry.id   c059fb1f3a98faef8a843d1ae37c1697
#
_cell.length_a   1.000
_cell.length_b   1.000
_cell.length_c   1.000
_cell.angle_alpha   90.00
_cell.angle_beta   90.00
_cell.angle_gamma   90.00
#
_symmetry.space_group_name_H-M   'P 1'
#
loop_
_entity.id
_entity.type
_entity.pdbx_description
1 polymer ?
#
loop_
_entity_poly.entity_id
_entity_poly.type
_entity_poly.pdbx_seq_one_letter_code
_entity_poly.pdbx_strand_id
1 'polypeptide(L)'
;MRLLLVEDEGPKSEKITSCLVDVFPGIDINLARSVRSALKKLDLVQYDLVVLDMSLPTFDISEDEHGGRPQGFGGVEVMRDMVNYEMITPVIVVTAYEYFSVDSDEDLAHGKESTLIELKCELGDEFPEIFIELIKYDTFTDEWQTQLVESIMAIEGLF
;
A
#
# COMPACT_ATOMS: atom_id res chain seq x y z
N MET A 1 18.69 -0.58 -0.82
CA MET A 1 17.28 -0.34 -1.23
C MET A 1 16.62 0.58 -0.21
N ARG A 2 16.02 1.66 -0.67
CA ARG A 2 15.24 2.59 0.15
C ARG A 2 13.75 2.44 -0.15
N LEU A 3 12.96 2.12 0.87
CA LEU A 3 11.54 1.82 0.75
C LEU A 3 10.71 2.84 1.54
N LEU A 4 9.63 3.32 0.92
CA LEU A 4 8.58 4.06 1.61
C LEU A 4 7.43 3.10 1.96
N LEU A 5 7.19 2.91 3.24
CA LEU A 5 6.01 2.21 3.74
C LEU A 5 4.93 3.23 4.11
N VAL A 6 3.79 3.17 3.44
CA VAL A 6 2.64 4.05 3.70
C VAL A 6 1.53 3.25 4.36
N GLU A 7 1.43 3.38 5.67
CA GLU A 7 0.54 2.60 6.53
C GLU A 7 0.24 3.35 7.82
N ASP A 8 -1.02 3.53 8.16
CA ASP A 8 -1.43 4.24 9.37
C ASP A 8 -1.65 3.31 10.58
N GLU A 9 -1.91 2.04 10.34
CA GLU A 9 -2.10 1.04 11.39
C GLU A 9 -0.75 0.54 11.95
N GLY A 10 -0.49 0.84 13.24
CA GLY A 10 0.76 0.47 13.91
C GLY A 10 1.11 -1.01 13.83
N PRO A 11 0.24 -1.94 14.28
CA PRO A 11 0.53 -3.38 14.25
C PRO A 11 0.83 -3.93 12.85
N LYS A 12 0.13 -3.45 11.83
CA LYS A 12 0.37 -3.86 10.44
C LYS A 12 1.69 -3.34 9.93
N SER A 13 2.00 -2.05 10.17
CA SER A 13 3.28 -1.46 9.75
C SER A 13 4.48 -2.14 10.41
N GLU A 14 4.36 -2.53 11.69
CA GLU A 14 5.40 -3.27 12.41
C GLU A 14 5.63 -4.66 11.82
N LYS A 15 4.58 -5.39 11.49
CA LYS A 15 4.69 -6.72 10.86
C LYS A 15 5.31 -6.65 9.47
N ILE A 16 4.90 -5.68 8.65
CA ILE A 16 5.49 -5.47 7.31
C ILE A 16 6.97 -5.11 7.46
N THR A 17 7.31 -4.18 8.35
CA THR A 17 8.70 -3.78 8.60
C THR A 17 9.55 -4.96 9.05
N SER A 18 9.08 -5.76 10.01
CA SER A 18 9.80 -6.94 10.50
C SER A 18 10.07 -7.95 9.38
N CYS A 19 9.04 -8.28 8.60
CA CYS A 19 9.17 -9.18 7.46
C CYS A 19 10.25 -8.69 6.46
N LEU A 20 10.24 -7.41 6.13
CA LEU A 20 11.18 -6.84 5.16
C LEU A 20 12.61 -6.77 5.69
N VAL A 21 12.80 -6.41 6.96
CA VAL A 21 14.14 -6.35 7.59
C VAL A 21 14.76 -7.74 7.70
N ASP A 22 13.95 -8.76 8.01
CA ASP A 22 14.41 -10.14 8.14
C ASP A 22 14.90 -10.72 6.78
N VAL A 23 14.24 -10.34 5.68
CA VAL A 23 14.56 -10.87 4.34
C VAL A 23 15.58 -10.02 3.59
N PHE A 24 15.57 -8.70 3.77
CA PHE A 24 16.42 -7.76 3.05
C PHE A 24 17.37 -7.00 4.00
N PRO A 25 18.51 -7.59 4.40
CA PRO A 25 19.46 -6.93 5.28
C PRO A 25 19.95 -5.59 4.72
N GLY A 26 19.86 -4.54 5.53
CA GLY A 26 20.29 -3.19 5.12
C GLY A 26 19.25 -2.40 4.32
N ILE A 27 17.99 -2.84 4.29
CA ILE A 27 16.87 -2.05 3.76
C ILE A 27 16.68 -0.79 4.61
N ASP A 28 16.51 0.36 3.95
CA ASP A 28 16.19 1.65 4.58
C ASP A 28 14.67 1.89 4.43
N ILE A 29 13.91 1.65 5.51
CA ILE A 29 12.46 1.78 5.51
C ILE A 29 12.06 3.11 6.15
N ASN A 30 11.35 3.92 5.40
CA ASN A 30 10.75 5.18 5.84
C ASN A 30 9.23 4.99 5.95
N LEU A 31 8.65 5.34 7.10
CA LEU A 31 7.22 5.23 7.35
C LEU A 31 6.49 6.54 7.10
N ALA A 32 5.38 6.50 6.38
CA ALA A 32 4.38 7.56 6.27
C ALA A 32 3.02 7.02 6.74
N ARG A 33 2.22 7.84 7.42
CA ARG A 33 0.96 7.42 8.06
C ARG A 33 -0.28 8.06 7.46
N SER A 34 -0.12 8.84 6.40
CA SER A 34 -1.23 9.53 5.72
C SER A 34 -0.87 9.80 4.27
N VAL A 35 -1.88 10.15 3.47
CA VAL A 35 -1.68 10.62 2.10
C VAL A 35 -0.68 11.77 2.07
N ARG A 36 -0.89 12.79 2.91
CA ARG A 36 -0.06 14.00 2.92
C ARG A 36 1.37 13.74 3.36
N SER A 37 1.59 12.92 4.38
CA SER A 37 2.95 12.57 4.81
C SER A 37 3.69 11.72 3.76
N ALA A 38 2.97 10.85 3.05
CA ALA A 38 3.54 10.09 1.93
C ALA A 38 4.01 11.00 0.80
N LEU A 39 3.14 11.90 0.32
CA LEU A 39 3.45 12.82 -0.77
C LEU A 39 4.62 13.75 -0.40
N LYS A 40 4.65 14.26 0.83
CA LYS A 40 5.78 15.07 1.31
C LYS A 40 7.11 14.31 1.29
N LYS A 41 7.10 13.03 1.66
CA LYS A 41 8.31 12.20 1.62
C LYS A 41 8.75 11.90 0.20
N LEU A 42 7.81 11.58 -0.69
CA LEU A 42 8.06 11.33 -2.12
C LEU A 42 8.65 12.57 -2.84
N ASP A 43 8.22 13.77 -2.44
CA ASP A 43 8.77 15.03 -2.98
C ASP A 43 10.22 15.30 -2.54
N LEU A 44 10.58 14.87 -1.33
CA LEU A 44 11.88 15.18 -0.73
C LEU A 44 12.95 14.10 -0.97
N VAL A 45 12.54 12.86 -1.19
CA VAL A 45 13.43 11.70 -1.21
C VAL A 45 13.05 10.76 -2.34
N GLN A 46 14.05 10.29 -3.09
CA GLN A 46 13.85 9.19 -4.04
C GLN A 46 13.80 7.85 -3.32
N TYR A 47 12.77 7.08 -3.62
CA TYR A 47 12.59 5.72 -3.14
C TYR A 47 12.72 4.73 -4.30
N ASP A 48 13.21 3.55 -3.98
CA ASP A 48 13.32 2.44 -4.93
C ASP A 48 12.00 1.65 -5.03
N LEU A 49 11.19 1.70 -3.96
CA LEU A 49 9.93 0.99 -3.84
C LEU A 49 8.99 1.71 -2.88
N VAL A 50 7.70 1.68 -3.18
CA VAL A 50 6.62 2.09 -2.28
C VAL A 50 5.76 0.88 -1.94
N VAL A 51 5.59 0.61 -0.64
CA VAL A 51 4.57 -0.33 -0.14
C VAL A 51 3.45 0.49 0.46
N LEU A 52 2.23 0.32 -0.04
CA LEU A 52 1.13 1.25 0.12
C LEU A 52 -0.14 0.56 0.59
N ASP A 53 -0.76 1.05 1.66
CA ASP A 53 -2.14 0.67 2.00
C ASP A 53 -3.16 1.49 1.18
N MET A 54 -4.32 0.89 0.92
CA MET A 54 -5.43 1.59 0.25
C MET A 54 -6.15 2.54 1.17
N SER A 55 -6.38 2.13 2.42
CA SER A 55 -7.17 2.89 3.40
C SER A 55 -6.28 3.77 4.25
N LEU A 56 -6.12 5.02 3.84
CA LEU A 56 -5.25 5.99 4.52
C LEU A 56 -6.04 7.24 4.93
N PRO A 57 -5.73 7.84 6.10
CA PRO A 57 -6.22 9.16 6.42
C PRO A 57 -5.54 10.22 5.53
N THR A 58 -6.21 11.36 5.37
CA THR A 58 -5.63 12.48 4.61
C THR A 58 -4.42 13.09 5.32
N PHE A 59 -4.47 13.20 6.64
CA PHE A 59 -3.43 13.76 7.51
C PHE A 59 -3.04 12.77 8.60
N ASP A 60 -1.82 12.89 9.11
CA ASP A 60 -1.37 12.11 10.25
C ASP A 60 -2.28 12.39 11.47
N ILE A 61 -2.69 11.32 12.15
CA ILE A 61 -3.49 11.43 13.36
C ILE A 61 -2.56 11.75 14.53
N SER A 62 -2.73 12.90 15.17
CA SER A 62 -2.08 13.28 16.42
C SER A 62 -3.09 13.26 17.58
N GLU A 63 -2.59 13.30 18.84
CA GLU A 63 -3.47 13.33 20.03
C GLU A 63 -4.44 14.52 20.03
N ASP A 64 -4.10 15.61 19.33
CA ASP A 64 -4.87 16.86 19.30
C ASP A 64 -5.62 17.08 17.97
N GLU A 65 -5.40 16.28 16.95
CA GLU A 65 -6.00 16.45 15.61
C GLU A 65 -6.65 15.14 15.15
N HIS A 66 -7.92 15.22 14.80
CA HIS A 66 -8.57 14.12 14.08
C HIS A 66 -8.02 14.09 12.65
N GLY A 67 -7.41 12.98 12.23
CA GLY A 67 -6.76 12.81 10.92
C GLY A 67 -7.68 12.85 9.69
N GLY A 68 -8.87 13.43 9.83
CA GLY A 68 -9.90 13.39 8.82
C GLY A 68 -10.61 12.03 8.80
N ARG A 69 -11.54 11.87 7.88
CA ARG A 69 -12.18 10.56 7.66
C ARG A 69 -11.16 9.65 6.94
N PRO A 70 -10.98 8.38 7.35
CA PRO A 70 -10.26 7.42 6.56
C PRO A 70 -10.91 7.39 5.16
N GLN A 71 -10.13 7.76 4.15
CA GLN A 71 -10.58 7.64 2.77
C GLN A 71 -10.27 6.22 2.34
N GLY A 72 -11.28 5.42 1.99
CA GLY A 72 -11.09 4.05 1.52
C GLY A 72 -10.21 3.92 0.28
N PHE A 73 -9.83 5.06 -0.33
CA PHE A 73 -9.02 5.18 -1.54
C PHE A 73 -7.84 6.16 -1.39
N GLY A 74 -7.37 6.41 -0.19
CA GLY A 74 -6.19 7.27 0.03
C GLY A 74 -4.94 6.78 -0.73
N GLY A 75 -4.79 5.47 -0.87
CA GLY A 75 -3.72 4.87 -1.67
C GLY A 75 -3.80 5.23 -3.16
N VAL A 76 -5.01 5.26 -3.73
CA VAL A 76 -5.22 5.68 -5.13
C VAL A 76 -4.83 7.15 -5.32
N GLU A 77 -5.13 8.02 -4.35
CA GLU A 77 -4.74 9.43 -4.38
C GLU A 77 -3.22 9.59 -4.40
N VAL A 78 -2.48 8.82 -3.58
CA VAL A 78 -1.01 8.80 -3.60
C VAL A 78 -0.49 8.39 -4.98
N MET A 79 -1.03 7.31 -5.56
CA MET A 79 -0.58 6.82 -6.88
C MET A 79 -0.90 7.82 -8.00
N ARG A 80 -2.05 8.49 -7.97
CA ARG A 80 -2.40 9.54 -8.94
C ARG A 80 -1.44 10.72 -8.88
N ASP A 81 -1.10 11.16 -7.69
CA ASP A 81 -0.14 12.24 -7.52
C ASP A 81 1.26 11.81 -7.96
N MET A 82 1.68 10.57 -7.69
CA MET A 82 2.95 10.03 -8.21
C MET A 82 3.00 10.11 -9.75
N VAL A 83 1.95 9.69 -10.44
CA VAL A 83 1.86 9.76 -11.90
C VAL A 83 1.81 11.21 -12.39
N ASN A 84 1.06 12.09 -11.73
CA ASN A 84 0.97 13.51 -12.08
C ASN A 84 2.33 14.24 -11.97
N TYR A 85 3.20 13.79 -11.05
CA TYR A 85 4.56 14.31 -10.88
C TYR A 85 5.62 13.47 -11.62
N GLU A 86 5.21 12.61 -12.54
CA GLU A 86 6.09 11.76 -13.35
C GLU A 86 7.03 10.88 -12.54
N MET A 87 6.60 10.45 -11.35
CA MET A 87 7.34 9.50 -10.51
C MET A 87 7.06 8.07 -10.99
N ILE A 88 8.10 7.36 -11.38
CA ILE A 88 8.03 5.98 -11.90
C ILE A 88 8.43 4.91 -10.87
N THR A 89 8.50 5.29 -9.60
CA THR A 89 8.82 4.34 -8.52
C THR A 89 7.77 3.23 -8.44
N PRO A 90 8.17 1.94 -8.44
CA PRO A 90 7.24 0.83 -8.36
C PRO A 90 6.45 0.86 -7.05
N VAL A 91 5.18 0.46 -7.12
CA VAL A 91 4.23 0.42 -6.00
C VAL A 91 3.67 -0.98 -5.83
N ILE A 92 3.80 -1.54 -4.64
CA ILE A 92 3.09 -2.75 -4.21
C ILE A 92 2.04 -2.33 -3.18
N VAL A 93 0.79 -2.70 -3.43
CA VAL A 93 -0.33 -2.44 -2.53
C VAL A 93 -0.50 -3.60 -1.57
N VAL A 94 -0.51 -3.31 -0.25
CA VAL A 94 -0.76 -4.31 0.80
C VAL A 94 -1.93 -3.81 1.65
N THR A 95 -3.12 -4.38 1.45
CA THR A 95 -4.35 -3.89 2.08
C THR A 95 -5.13 -4.98 2.79
N ALA A 96 -5.62 -4.67 3.99
CA ALA A 96 -6.50 -5.56 4.74
C ALA A 96 -7.90 -5.67 4.13
N TYR A 97 -8.25 -4.79 3.25
CA TYR A 97 -9.46 -4.65 2.46
C TYR A 97 -10.70 -5.43 2.96
N GLU A 98 -11.43 -4.83 3.89
CA GLU A 98 -12.73 -5.36 4.34
C GLU A 98 -13.94 -4.61 3.76
N TYR A 99 -13.75 -3.50 3.08
CA TYR A 99 -14.83 -2.59 2.70
C TYR A 99 -14.75 -2.06 1.28
N PHE A 100 -15.40 -2.79 0.37
CA PHE A 100 -16.14 -2.21 -0.73
C PHE A 100 -17.41 -3.03 -0.96
N SER A 101 -18.28 -3.11 0.05
CA SER A 101 -19.65 -3.51 -0.19
C SER A 101 -20.42 -2.26 -0.61
N VAL A 102 -20.62 -2.12 -1.89
CA VAL A 102 -21.82 -1.45 -2.39
C VAL A 102 -22.98 -2.31 -1.91
N ASP A 103 -23.93 -1.71 -1.22
CA ASP A 103 -25.13 -2.32 -0.66
C ASP A 103 -25.73 -3.38 -1.60
N SER A 104 -25.53 -4.66 -1.27
CA SER A 104 -26.36 -5.75 -1.75
C SER A 104 -26.26 -6.90 -0.75
N ASP A 105 -27.36 -7.15 -0.07
CA ASP A 105 -27.59 -8.14 0.98
C ASP A 105 -27.55 -9.62 0.50
N GLU A 106 -26.91 -9.96 -0.59
CA GLU A 106 -26.87 -11.34 -1.10
C GLU A 106 -25.45 -11.72 -1.55
N ASP A 107 -24.86 -12.73 -0.90
CA ASP A 107 -23.59 -13.42 -1.20
C ASP A 107 -22.29 -12.83 -0.62
N LEU A 108 -22.17 -12.85 0.70
CA LEU A 108 -20.98 -12.38 1.44
C LEU A 108 -19.66 -13.14 1.18
N ALA A 109 -19.68 -14.34 0.62
CA ALA A 109 -18.47 -15.14 0.41
C ALA A 109 -17.85 -14.97 -0.97
N HIS A 110 -18.66 -14.83 -2.03
CA HIS A 110 -18.19 -14.65 -3.40
C HIS A 110 -17.91 -13.17 -3.74
N GLY A 111 -18.58 -12.23 -3.07
CA GLY A 111 -18.41 -10.79 -3.32
C GLY A 111 -17.04 -10.24 -2.89
N LYS A 112 -16.40 -10.83 -1.87
CA LYS A 112 -15.10 -10.34 -1.36
C LYS A 112 -13.92 -10.63 -2.29
N GLU A 113 -13.88 -11.81 -2.89
CA GLU A 113 -12.80 -12.16 -3.83
C GLU A 113 -12.95 -11.44 -5.18
N SER A 114 -14.17 -11.32 -5.68
CA SER A 114 -14.48 -10.57 -6.91
C SER A 114 -14.01 -9.11 -6.79
N THR A 115 -14.30 -8.46 -5.69
CA THR A 115 -13.96 -7.06 -5.46
C THR A 115 -12.45 -6.81 -5.39
N LEU A 116 -11.67 -7.73 -4.82
CA LEU A 116 -10.20 -7.62 -4.78
C LEU A 116 -9.57 -7.79 -6.17
N ILE A 117 -10.07 -8.73 -6.95
CA ILE A 117 -9.65 -8.97 -8.34
C ILE A 117 -10.01 -7.75 -9.22
N GLU A 118 -11.20 -7.19 -9.06
CA GLU A 118 -11.63 -5.98 -9.77
C GLU A 118 -10.71 -4.80 -9.44
N LEU A 119 -10.42 -4.56 -8.17
CA LEU A 119 -9.52 -3.51 -7.73
C LEU A 119 -8.10 -3.70 -8.32
N LYS A 120 -7.58 -4.92 -8.32
CA LYS A 120 -6.29 -5.23 -8.94
C LYS A 120 -6.27 -4.89 -10.42
N CYS A 121 -7.33 -5.23 -11.16
CA CYS A 121 -7.47 -4.89 -12.57
C CYS A 121 -7.56 -3.38 -12.77
N GLU A 122 -8.35 -2.67 -11.99
CA GLU A 122 -8.50 -1.22 -12.06
C GLU A 122 -7.17 -0.50 -11.79
N LEU A 123 -6.42 -0.92 -10.77
CA LEU A 123 -5.11 -0.35 -10.47
C LEU A 123 -4.10 -0.60 -11.58
N GLY A 124 -4.09 -1.80 -12.17
CA GLY A 124 -3.23 -2.14 -13.30
C GLY A 124 -3.56 -1.33 -14.56
N ASP A 125 -4.84 -1.07 -14.81
CA ASP A 125 -5.30 -0.28 -15.95
C ASP A 125 -5.03 1.23 -15.77
N GLU A 126 -5.23 1.74 -14.55
CA GLU A 126 -5.03 3.18 -14.25
C GLU A 126 -3.55 3.54 -14.09
N PHE A 127 -2.72 2.64 -13.52
CA PHE A 127 -1.33 2.90 -13.16
C PHE A 127 -0.34 1.89 -13.75
N PRO A 128 -0.36 1.62 -15.06
CA PRO A 128 0.41 0.54 -15.67
C PRO A 128 1.94 0.70 -15.52
N GLU A 129 2.44 1.92 -15.29
CA GLU A 129 3.87 2.21 -15.20
C GLU A 129 4.44 2.02 -13.79
N ILE A 130 3.61 2.13 -12.76
CA ILE A 130 4.07 2.08 -11.36
C ILE A 130 3.47 0.93 -10.56
N PHE A 131 2.26 0.48 -10.88
CA PHE A 131 1.60 -0.60 -10.14
C PHE A 131 2.22 -1.97 -10.45
N ILE A 132 2.64 -2.68 -9.40
CA ILE A 132 3.26 -4.01 -9.51
C ILE A 132 2.28 -5.10 -9.09
N GLU A 133 1.74 -5.01 -7.87
CA GLU A 133 0.90 -6.06 -7.29
C GLU A 133 -0.03 -5.51 -6.21
N LEU A 134 -1.18 -6.20 -6.03
CA LEU A 134 -2.10 -6.02 -4.92
C LEU A 134 -2.10 -7.27 -4.05
N ILE A 135 -1.74 -7.13 -2.79
CA ILE A 135 -1.63 -8.21 -1.82
C ILE A 135 -2.68 -8.02 -0.72
N LYS A 136 -3.46 -9.06 -0.49
CA LYS A 136 -4.39 -9.08 0.63
C LYS A 136 -3.64 -9.35 1.94
N TYR A 137 -3.67 -8.37 2.84
CA TYR A 137 -3.14 -8.56 4.18
C TYR A 137 -4.15 -9.35 5.03
N ASP A 138 -3.67 -10.41 5.68
CA ASP A 138 -4.45 -11.21 6.61
C ASP A 138 -3.66 -11.40 7.90
N THR A 139 -4.29 -11.14 9.04
CA THR A 139 -3.65 -11.31 10.36
C THR A 139 -3.51 -12.76 10.80
N PHE A 140 -4.25 -13.67 10.16
CA PHE A 140 -4.32 -15.09 10.52
C PHE A 140 -3.38 -15.96 9.71
N THR A 141 -2.86 -15.48 8.59
CA THR A 141 -1.94 -16.23 7.72
C THR A 141 -0.68 -15.41 7.41
N ASP A 142 0.39 -16.09 7.03
CA ASP A 142 1.66 -15.47 6.61
C ASP A 142 1.81 -15.44 5.07
N GLU A 143 0.78 -15.82 4.32
CA GLU A 143 0.80 -15.87 2.86
C GLU A 143 1.14 -14.52 2.23
N TRP A 144 0.63 -13.43 2.81
CA TRP A 144 0.93 -12.07 2.35
C TRP A 144 2.43 -11.73 2.42
N GLN A 145 3.17 -12.28 3.39
CA GLN A 145 4.62 -12.06 3.53
C GLN A 145 5.36 -12.69 2.36
N THR A 146 5.01 -13.94 2.03
CA THR A 146 5.59 -14.64 0.88
C THR A 146 5.31 -13.89 -0.42
N GLN A 147 4.06 -13.48 -0.64
CA GLN A 147 3.66 -12.70 -1.82
C GLN A 147 4.40 -11.37 -1.91
N LEU A 148 4.56 -10.65 -0.79
CA LEU A 148 5.29 -9.38 -0.75
C LEU A 148 6.75 -9.57 -1.13
N VAL A 149 7.43 -10.55 -0.53
CA VAL A 149 8.84 -10.84 -0.82
C VAL A 149 9.04 -11.26 -2.27
N GLU A 150 8.21 -12.17 -2.79
CA GLU A 150 8.27 -12.61 -4.18
C GLU A 150 8.04 -11.46 -5.17
N SER A 151 7.05 -10.61 -4.88
CA SER A 151 6.76 -9.43 -5.71
C SER A 151 7.94 -8.44 -5.73
N ILE A 152 8.59 -8.21 -4.59
CA ILE A 152 9.78 -7.35 -4.51
C ILE A 152 10.94 -7.95 -5.30
N MET A 153 11.18 -9.26 -5.14
CA MET A 153 12.27 -9.96 -5.85
C MET A 153 12.06 -10.01 -7.38
N ALA A 154 10.83 -9.90 -7.85
CA ALA A 154 10.49 -9.90 -9.27
C ALA A 154 10.70 -8.53 -9.94
N ILE A 155 10.93 -7.45 -9.17
CA ILE A 155 11.17 -6.12 -9.75
C ILE A 155 12.59 -6.05 -10.32
N GLU A 156 12.68 -5.89 -11.64
CA GLU A 156 13.96 -5.79 -12.34
C GLU A 156 14.72 -4.52 -11.92
N GLY A 157 16.03 -4.69 -11.64
CA GLY A 157 16.91 -3.56 -11.31
C GLY A 157 16.83 -3.06 -9.86
N LEU A 158 16.12 -3.77 -8.98
CA LEU A 158 16.03 -3.40 -7.57
C LEU A 158 17.24 -3.91 -6.74
N PHE A 159 17.93 -4.94 -7.27
CA PHE A 159 19.08 -5.60 -6.65
C PHE A 159 20.27 -5.69 -7.61
#